data_22d21ec425f8b8ba4975a49444427f78
#
_entry.id   22d21ec425f8b8ba4975a49444427f78
#
_cell.length_a   1.000
_cell.length_b   1.000
_cell.length_c   1.000
_cell.angle_alpha   90.00
_cell.angle_beta   90.00
_cell.angle_gamma   90.00
#
_symmetry.space_group_name_H-M   'P 1'
#
loop_
_entity.id
_entity.type
_entity.pdbx_description
1 polymer ?
#
loop_
_entity_poly.entity_id
_entity_poly.type
_entity_poly.pdbx_seq_one_letter_code
_entity_poly.pdbx_strand_id
1 'polypeptide(L)'
;LIPIEVNIMKIKAVVFDAYGTLFDVYSIQVLAEAFYPGNGADIAAKWRDKQIEYTRLITQSDPHNATGSRFFRPFWELTRLSLEYTLDRLALDRKSGQVEKLMQQYAHLTPFPENLAVLQQIKAMGLTTAILSNGSVEMLTSAVKSAGMADVLDHLLSVDPIRLFKTSPESYGLVQQNMAVNKDEVLFVSSNGWDVLGATWFGFTTHWVNRQGLPFEALSPQPHFSGPDLHSVLHSLGTISNPPIPNQI
;
A
#
# COMPACT_ATOMS: atom_id res chain seq x y z
N LEU A 1 -17.35 -38.06 17.13
CA LEU A 1 -16.91 -36.69 17.31
C LEU A 1 -15.53 -36.57 16.68
N ILE A 2 -15.48 -36.01 15.46
CA ILE A 2 -14.22 -35.68 14.79
C ILE A 2 -13.72 -34.39 15.45
N PRO A 3 -12.50 -34.33 15.98
CA PRO A 3 -11.94 -33.08 16.49
C PRO A 3 -11.89 -32.08 15.33
N ILE A 4 -12.53 -30.94 15.47
CA ILE A 4 -12.27 -29.80 14.59
C ILE A 4 -10.85 -29.36 14.95
N GLU A 5 -9.85 -29.75 14.16
CA GLU A 5 -8.54 -29.13 14.21
C GLU A 5 -8.72 -27.65 13.87
N VAL A 6 -8.63 -26.81 14.89
CA VAL A 6 -8.48 -25.37 14.69
C VAL A 6 -7.14 -25.18 14.01
N ASN A 7 -7.18 -25.03 12.70
CA ASN A 7 -5.99 -24.76 11.90
C ASN A 7 -5.51 -23.36 12.32
N ILE A 8 -4.56 -23.33 13.26
CA ILE A 8 -3.92 -22.08 13.72
C ILE A 8 -3.16 -21.56 12.50
N MET A 9 -3.71 -20.56 11.84
CA MET A 9 -3.09 -19.90 10.68
C MET A 9 -1.70 -19.40 11.09
N LYS A 10 -0.67 -20.05 10.58
CA LYS A 10 0.71 -19.65 10.83
C LYS A 10 1.12 -18.65 9.77
N ILE A 11 1.06 -17.37 10.10
CA ILE A 11 1.63 -16.33 9.22
C ILE A 11 3.11 -16.59 9.01
N LYS A 12 3.55 -16.58 7.77
CA LYS A 12 4.94 -16.71 7.35
C LYS A 12 5.49 -15.43 6.74
N ALA A 13 4.60 -14.59 6.21
CA ALA A 13 4.98 -13.35 5.55
C ALA A 13 4.06 -12.19 5.95
N VAL A 14 4.67 -11.01 6.10
CA VAL A 14 3.95 -9.75 6.22
C VAL A 14 4.23 -8.92 4.97
N VAL A 15 3.19 -8.60 4.23
CA VAL A 15 3.27 -7.87 2.96
C VAL A 15 2.64 -6.50 3.14
N PHE A 16 3.39 -5.46 2.85
CA PHE A 16 2.98 -4.07 3.05
C PHE A 16 2.66 -3.40 1.71
N ASP A 17 1.60 -2.61 1.68
CA ASP A 17 1.53 -1.52 0.71
C ASP A 17 2.61 -0.47 0.99
N ALA A 18 3.00 0.31 -0.03
CA ALA A 18 4.05 1.31 0.11
C ALA A 18 3.50 2.71 0.39
N TYR A 19 2.76 3.26 -0.58
CA TYR A 19 2.35 4.67 -0.62
C TYR A 19 1.13 4.96 0.23
N GLY A 20 1.32 5.69 1.33
CA GLY A 20 0.34 5.96 2.39
C GLY A 20 0.47 5.01 3.58
N THR A 21 1.17 3.88 3.41
CA THR A 21 1.36 2.85 4.45
C THR A 21 2.75 2.93 5.09
N LEU A 22 3.80 2.78 4.29
CA LEU A 22 5.19 2.96 4.74
C LEU A 22 5.72 4.38 4.46
N PHE A 23 5.23 5.03 3.41
CA PHE A 23 5.66 6.37 3.00
C PHE A 23 4.48 7.33 3.04
N ASP A 24 4.66 8.48 3.70
CA ASP A 24 3.62 9.50 3.86
C ASP A 24 3.43 10.30 2.56
N VAL A 25 2.41 9.94 1.79
CA VAL A 25 2.05 10.63 0.54
C VAL A 25 1.53 12.05 0.75
N TYR A 26 1.10 12.39 1.96
CA TYR A 26 0.62 13.74 2.29
C TYR A 26 1.75 14.67 2.75
N SER A 27 2.95 14.16 2.99
CA SER A 27 4.12 14.97 3.33
C SER A 27 4.45 16.02 2.26
N ILE A 28 4.01 15.82 1.00
CA ILE A 28 4.18 16.77 -0.11
C ILE A 28 3.37 18.07 0.09
N GLN A 29 2.37 18.09 0.98
CA GLN A 29 1.52 19.27 1.19
C GLN A 29 2.33 20.51 1.63
N VAL A 30 3.41 20.31 2.39
CA VAL A 30 4.28 21.40 2.86
C VAL A 30 4.94 22.13 1.68
N LEU A 31 5.48 21.36 0.73
CA LEU A 31 6.08 21.91 -0.47
C LEU A 31 5.02 22.49 -1.42
N ALA A 32 3.87 21.85 -1.53
CA ALA A 32 2.75 22.33 -2.33
C ALA A 32 2.21 23.67 -1.78
N GLU A 33 2.11 23.81 -0.45
CA GLU A 33 1.71 25.05 0.20
C GLU A 33 2.69 26.20 -0.06
N ALA A 34 4.00 25.88 -0.05
CA ALA A 34 5.03 26.89 -0.36
C ALA A 34 4.96 27.39 -1.82
N PHE A 35 4.51 26.55 -2.76
CA PHE A 35 4.37 26.91 -4.17
C PHE A 35 3.01 27.51 -4.52
N TYR A 36 1.96 27.09 -3.82
CA TYR A 36 0.57 27.45 -4.06
C TYR A 36 -0.12 27.75 -2.72
N PRO A 37 0.16 28.93 -2.12
CA PRO A 37 -0.35 29.30 -0.80
C PRO A 37 -1.87 29.15 -0.68
N GLY A 38 -2.32 28.50 0.39
CA GLY A 38 -3.72 28.18 0.65
C GLY A 38 -4.25 26.94 -0.09
N ASN A 39 -3.42 26.23 -0.87
CA ASN A 39 -3.85 25.07 -1.66
C ASN A 39 -3.08 23.77 -1.33
N GLY A 40 -2.11 23.81 -0.43
CA GLY A 40 -1.23 22.65 -0.19
C GLY A 40 -1.96 21.36 0.16
N ALA A 41 -2.89 21.41 1.12
CA ALA A 41 -3.69 20.27 1.53
C ALA A 41 -4.62 19.77 0.41
N ASP A 42 -5.27 20.68 -0.31
CA ASP A 42 -6.16 20.38 -1.43
C ASP A 42 -5.41 19.72 -2.60
N ILE A 43 -4.21 20.21 -2.91
CA ILE A 43 -3.33 19.60 -3.91
C ILE A 43 -2.99 18.17 -3.48
N ALA A 44 -2.51 17.97 -2.25
CA ALA A 44 -2.11 16.64 -1.77
C ALA A 44 -3.26 15.63 -1.85
N ALA A 45 -4.44 15.99 -1.35
CA ALA A 45 -5.61 15.12 -1.33
C ALA A 45 -6.10 14.82 -2.76
N LYS A 46 -6.36 15.86 -3.58
CA LYS A 46 -6.90 15.69 -4.92
C LYS A 46 -5.90 15.01 -5.87
N TRP A 47 -4.61 15.26 -5.70
CA TRP A 47 -3.55 14.56 -6.43
C TRP A 47 -3.59 13.06 -6.14
N ARG A 48 -3.65 12.68 -4.85
CA ARG A 48 -3.74 11.27 -4.45
C ARG A 48 -4.99 10.60 -5.00
N ASP A 49 -6.16 11.24 -4.85
CA ASP A 49 -7.43 10.69 -5.36
C ASP A 49 -7.37 10.43 -6.86
N LYS A 50 -6.88 11.41 -7.64
CA LYS A 50 -6.77 11.31 -9.10
C LYS A 50 -5.74 10.26 -9.52
N GLN A 51 -4.65 10.11 -8.80
CA GLN A 51 -3.64 9.07 -9.05
C GLN A 51 -4.27 7.67 -8.93
N ILE A 52 -5.04 7.43 -7.85
CA ILE A 52 -5.73 6.15 -7.64
C ILE A 52 -6.85 5.95 -8.67
N GLU A 53 -7.59 6.99 -9.02
CA GLU A 53 -8.60 6.92 -10.08
C GLU A 53 -7.99 6.48 -11.41
N TYR A 54 -6.84 7.04 -11.80
CA TYR A 54 -6.16 6.68 -13.05
C TYR A 54 -5.69 5.23 -13.07
N THR A 55 -5.19 4.69 -11.95
CA THR A 55 -4.83 3.27 -11.88
C THR A 55 -6.03 2.37 -12.10
N ARG A 56 -7.19 2.72 -11.52
CA ARG A 56 -8.46 1.97 -11.70
C ARG A 56 -8.97 2.04 -13.14
N LEU A 57 -8.98 3.23 -13.74
CA LEU A 57 -9.41 3.42 -15.13
C LEU A 57 -8.59 2.56 -16.09
N ILE A 58 -7.28 2.55 -15.94
CA ILE A 58 -6.37 1.74 -16.78
C ILE A 58 -6.64 0.24 -16.59
N THR A 59 -6.75 -0.23 -15.36
CA THR A 59 -7.00 -1.65 -15.09
C THR A 59 -8.36 -2.09 -15.62
N GLN A 60 -9.40 -1.27 -15.48
CA GLN A 60 -10.76 -1.58 -15.93
C GLN A 60 -10.95 -1.44 -17.44
N SER A 61 -10.10 -0.65 -18.13
CA SER A 61 -10.24 -0.40 -19.56
C SER A 61 -9.94 -1.62 -20.45
N ASP A 62 -9.19 -2.59 -19.92
CA ASP A 62 -8.77 -3.78 -20.68
C ASP A 62 -8.61 -5.00 -19.73
N PRO A 63 -9.70 -5.40 -19.02
CA PRO A 63 -9.61 -6.34 -17.89
C PRO A 63 -9.36 -7.78 -18.32
N HIS A 64 -9.57 -8.12 -19.59
CA HIS A 64 -9.46 -9.49 -20.11
C HIS A 64 -8.19 -9.73 -20.94
N ASN A 65 -7.29 -8.75 -21.00
CA ASN A 65 -6.05 -8.91 -21.75
C ASN A 65 -5.03 -9.70 -20.90
N ALA A 66 -4.68 -10.90 -21.35
CA ALA A 66 -3.77 -11.81 -20.65
C ALA A 66 -2.36 -11.24 -20.41
N THR A 67 -1.97 -10.18 -21.15
CA THR A 67 -0.68 -9.50 -21.01
C THR A 67 -0.77 -8.19 -20.21
N GLY A 68 -1.88 -7.98 -19.51
CA GLY A 68 -2.20 -6.74 -18.82
C GLY A 68 -2.79 -5.67 -19.75
N SER A 69 -3.24 -4.55 -19.19
CA SER A 69 -3.90 -3.50 -19.96
C SER A 69 -2.98 -2.91 -21.04
N ARG A 70 -3.48 -2.86 -22.29
CA ARG A 70 -2.79 -2.17 -23.40
C ARG A 70 -2.68 -0.65 -23.20
N PHE A 71 -3.49 -0.09 -22.30
CA PHE A 71 -3.45 1.32 -21.91
C PHE A 71 -2.53 1.59 -20.72
N PHE A 72 -1.79 0.58 -20.26
CA PHE A 72 -0.91 0.71 -19.13
C PHE A 72 0.11 1.82 -19.33
N ARG A 73 0.28 2.61 -18.28
CA ARG A 73 1.34 3.60 -18.12
C ARG A 73 1.99 3.38 -16.76
N PRO A 74 3.32 3.52 -16.63
CA PRO A 74 3.99 3.38 -15.34
C PRO A 74 3.39 4.31 -14.28
N PHE A 75 3.38 3.87 -13.04
CA PHE A 75 2.79 4.64 -11.93
C PHE A 75 3.41 6.03 -11.78
N TRP A 76 4.70 6.18 -12.10
CA TRP A 76 5.39 7.47 -12.11
C TRP A 76 4.76 8.46 -13.11
N GLU A 77 4.42 7.99 -14.29
CA GLU A 77 3.74 8.81 -15.29
C GLU A 77 2.33 9.19 -14.82
N LEU A 78 1.60 8.25 -14.24
CA LEU A 78 0.27 8.54 -13.66
C LEU A 78 0.35 9.53 -12.50
N THR A 79 1.42 9.46 -11.70
CA THR A 79 1.69 10.41 -10.63
C THR A 79 1.84 11.83 -11.19
N ARG A 80 2.58 12.00 -12.27
CA ARG A 80 2.72 13.30 -12.95
C ARG A 80 1.40 13.77 -13.56
N LEU A 81 0.75 12.94 -14.36
CA LEU A 81 -0.51 13.29 -15.02
C LEU A 81 -1.61 13.67 -14.02
N SER A 82 -1.67 12.98 -12.89
CA SER A 82 -2.62 13.31 -11.82
C SER A 82 -2.30 14.61 -11.10
N LEU A 83 -1.02 14.95 -10.92
CA LEU A 83 -0.61 16.27 -10.43
C LEU A 83 -1.03 17.39 -11.38
N GLU A 84 -0.71 17.25 -12.67
CA GLU A 84 -1.04 18.22 -13.70
C GLU A 84 -2.56 18.45 -13.79
N TYR A 85 -3.34 17.35 -13.80
CA TYR A 85 -4.79 17.43 -13.73
C TYR A 85 -5.29 18.16 -12.48
N THR A 86 -4.67 17.91 -11.34
CA THR A 86 -5.05 18.52 -10.07
C THR A 86 -4.81 20.03 -10.08
N LEU A 87 -3.66 20.47 -10.59
CA LEU A 87 -3.36 21.89 -10.73
C LEU A 87 -4.36 22.59 -11.67
N ASP A 88 -4.66 21.99 -12.82
CA ASP A 88 -5.67 22.51 -13.75
C ASP A 88 -7.07 22.60 -13.11
N ARG A 89 -7.49 21.54 -12.39
CA ARG A 89 -8.77 21.51 -11.68
C ARG A 89 -8.91 22.62 -10.64
N LEU A 90 -7.79 23.00 -10.02
CA LEU A 90 -7.71 24.08 -9.03
C LEU A 90 -7.45 25.45 -9.67
N ALA A 91 -7.39 25.54 -11.01
CA ALA A 91 -7.05 26.74 -11.77
C ALA A 91 -5.69 27.34 -11.35
N LEU A 92 -4.71 26.49 -11.03
CA LEU A 92 -3.36 26.86 -10.63
C LEU A 92 -2.40 26.71 -11.82
N ASP A 93 -1.47 27.66 -11.97
CA ASP A 93 -0.48 27.61 -13.05
C ASP A 93 0.46 26.41 -12.90
N ARG A 94 0.60 25.65 -14.00
CA ARG A 94 1.58 24.55 -14.08
C ARG A 94 2.98 25.08 -14.39
N LYS A 95 3.58 25.78 -13.42
CA LYS A 95 4.98 26.22 -13.56
C LYS A 95 5.90 24.98 -13.57
N SER A 96 6.61 24.74 -14.68
CA SER A 96 7.38 23.52 -14.89
C SER A 96 8.36 23.23 -13.74
N GLY A 97 9.11 24.21 -13.29
CA GLY A 97 10.04 24.04 -12.16
C GLY A 97 9.38 23.68 -10.83
N GLN A 98 8.08 24.01 -10.61
CA GLN A 98 7.34 23.61 -9.41
C GLN A 98 6.80 22.17 -9.54
N VAL A 99 6.29 21.81 -10.72
CA VAL A 99 5.86 20.43 -11.02
C VAL A 99 7.01 19.46 -10.81
N GLU A 100 8.20 19.76 -11.39
CA GLU A 100 9.40 18.94 -11.23
C GLU A 100 9.79 18.77 -9.75
N LYS A 101 9.77 19.83 -8.96
CA LYS A 101 10.11 19.76 -7.53
C LYS A 101 9.10 18.93 -6.73
N LEU A 102 7.81 19.03 -7.02
CA LEU A 102 6.79 18.19 -6.39
C LEU A 102 6.98 16.72 -6.77
N MET A 103 7.28 16.42 -8.03
CA MET A 103 7.60 15.07 -8.48
C MET A 103 8.87 14.53 -7.80
N GLN A 104 9.94 15.33 -7.69
CA GLN A 104 11.15 14.95 -6.97
C GLN A 104 10.87 14.66 -5.48
N GLN A 105 10.06 15.48 -4.82
CA GLN A 105 9.64 15.23 -3.44
C GLN A 105 8.85 13.92 -3.33
N TYR A 106 7.99 13.62 -4.31
CA TYR A 106 7.25 12.35 -4.35
C TYR A 106 8.16 11.13 -4.53
N ALA A 107 9.30 11.27 -5.18
CA ALA A 107 10.31 10.22 -5.27
C ALA A 107 11.01 9.91 -3.93
N HIS A 108 10.95 10.85 -2.97
CA HIS A 108 11.65 10.80 -1.68
C HIS A 108 10.70 11.13 -0.52
N LEU A 109 9.52 10.46 -0.51
CA LEU A 109 8.54 10.62 0.56
C LEU A 109 9.12 10.25 1.91
N THR A 110 8.70 10.98 2.94
CA THR A 110 9.10 10.70 4.33
C THR A 110 8.48 9.38 4.79
N PRO A 111 9.26 8.44 5.33
CA PRO A 111 8.70 7.26 5.99
C PRO A 111 8.03 7.68 7.32
N PHE A 112 7.00 6.95 7.73
CA PHE A 112 6.47 7.13 9.08
C PHE A 112 7.51 6.69 10.12
N PRO A 113 7.63 7.40 11.25
CA PRO A 113 8.77 7.26 12.16
C PRO A 113 8.90 5.89 12.83
N GLU A 114 7.80 5.20 13.04
CA GLU A 114 7.78 3.87 13.68
C GLU A 114 8.15 2.72 12.74
N ASN A 115 8.11 2.93 11.42
CA ASN A 115 8.16 1.85 10.44
C ASN A 115 9.43 1.00 10.53
N LEU A 116 10.60 1.62 10.60
CA LEU A 116 11.86 0.87 10.64
C LEU A 116 11.93 -0.04 11.87
N ALA A 117 11.56 0.49 13.04
CA ALA A 117 11.58 -0.28 14.28
C ALA A 117 10.59 -1.45 14.27
N VAL A 118 9.39 -1.24 13.72
CA VAL A 118 8.38 -2.29 13.58
C VAL A 118 8.83 -3.37 12.59
N LEU A 119 9.36 -2.98 11.42
CA LEU A 119 9.89 -3.93 10.44
C LEU A 119 11.03 -4.77 11.01
N GLN A 120 11.95 -4.18 11.79
CA GLN A 120 13.00 -4.90 12.49
C GLN A 120 12.44 -5.95 13.46
N GLN A 121 11.39 -5.61 14.22
CA GLN A 121 10.75 -6.55 15.14
C GLN A 121 10.07 -7.69 14.38
N ILE A 122 9.39 -7.41 13.26
CA ILE A 122 8.77 -8.44 12.42
C ILE A 122 9.85 -9.40 11.86
N LYS A 123 10.97 -8.85 11.40
CA LYS A 123 12.13 -9.67 10.97
C LYS A 123 12.68 -10.54 12.11
N ALA A 124 12.79 -10.00 13.33
CA ALA A 124 13.24 -10.74 14.49
C ALA A 124 12.30 -11.89 14.89
N MET A 125 11.02 -11.84 14.50
CA MET A 125 10.07 -12.95 14.63
C MET A 125 10.31 -14.07 13.60
N GLY A 126 11.25 -13.92 12.67
CA GLY A 126 11.54 -14.88 11.60
C GLY A 126 10.54 -14.83 10.44
N LEU A 127 9.75 -13.75 10.32
CA LEU A 127 8.79 -13.58 9.25
C LEU A 127 9.45 -12.94 8.02
N THR A 128 9.03 -13.38 6.83
CA THR A 128 9.42 -12.72 5.58
C THR A 128 8.66 -11.41 5.42
N THR A 129 9.36 -10.36 5.01
CA THR A 129 8.78 -9.04 4.82
C THR A 129 8.85 -8.62 3.35
N ALA A 130 7.76 -8.07 2.84
CA ALA A 130 7.69 -7.64 1.45
C ALA A 130 6.90 -6.34 1.29
N ILE A 131 7.18 -5.62 0.22
CA ILE A 131 6.28 -4.59 -0.32
C ILE A 131 5.56 -5.17 -1.54
N LEU A 132 4.25 -4.93 -1.65
CA LEU A 132 3.48 -5.07 -2.88
C LEU A 132 2.86 -3.72 -3.23
N SER A 133 3.23 -3.14 -4.37
CA SER A 133 2.90 -1.77 -4.71
C SER A 133 2.52 -1.56 -6.17
N ASN A 134 1.72 -0.51 -6.41
CA ASN A 134 1.46 0.05 -7.74
C ASN A 134 2.68 0.78 -8.32
N GLY A 135 3.66 1.18 -7.48
CA GLY A 135 4.90 1.82 -7.91
C GLY A 135 5.84 0.89 -8.66
N SER A 136 6.70 1.45 -9.53
CA SER A 136 7.71 0.67 -10.22
C SER A 136 8.81 0.17 -9.26
N VAL A 137 9.59 -0.83 -9.69
CA VAL A 137 10.71 -1.35 -8.90
C VAL A 137 11.72 -0.25 -8.58
N GLU A 138 12.00 0.65 -9.52
CA GLU A 138 12.93 1.77 -9.35
C GLU A 138 12.41 2.75 -8.29
N MET A 139 11.11 3.09 -8.33
CA MET A 139 10.48 3.95 -7.32
C MET A 139 10.58 3.33 -5.92
N LEU A 140 10.25 2.05 -5.79
CA LEU A 140 10.31 1.32 -4.51
C LEU A 140 11.74 1.22 -3.99
N THR A 141 12.69 0.86 -4.85
CA THR A 141 14.11 0.76 -4.49
C THR A 141 14.66 2.10 -3.98
N SER A 142 14.33 3.20 -4.67
CA SER A 142 14.73 4.54 -4.27
C SER A 142 14.14 4.92 -2.91
N ALA A 143 12.83 4.73 -2.71
CA ALA A 143 12.14 5.07 -1.49
C ALA A 143 12.63 4.24 -0.29
N VAL A 144 12.78 2.93 -0.45
CA VAL A 144 13.26 2.00 0.58
C VAL A 144 14.70 2.32 0.99
N LYS A 145 15.57 2.60 0.00
CA LYS A 145 16.96 2.99 0.26
C LYS A 145 17.04 4.33 1.00
N SER A 146 16.27 5.32 0.55
CA SER A 146 16.22 6.65 1.19
C SER A 146 15.73 6.58 2.64
N ALA A 147 14.82 5.66 2.93
CA ALA A 147 14.25 5.43 4.26
C ALA A 147 15.12 4.53 5.17
N GLY A 148 16.23 3.98 4.68
CA GLY A 148 17.07 3.05 5.45
C GLY A 148 16.41 1.70 5.74
N MET A 149 15.44 1.28 4.91
CA MET A 149 14.66 0.04 5.14
C MET A 149 15.14 -1.15 4.29
N ALA A 150 16.26 -1.02 3.54
CA ALA A 150 16.71 -2.04 2.60
C ALA A 150 17.00 -3.39 3.28
N ASP A 151 17.53 -3.38 4.50
CA ASP A 151 17.93 -4.59 5.23
C ASP A 151 16.75 -5.28 5.95
N VAL A 152 15.58 -4.64 5.97
CA VAL A 152 14.38 -5.15 6.69
C VAL A 152 13.22 -5.50 5.76
N LEU A 153 13.45 -5.46 4.45
CA LEU A 153 12.49 -5.84 3.40
C LEU A 153 13.14 -6.87 2.47
N ASP A 154 12.60 -8.10 2.47
CA ASP A 154 13.15 -9.21 1.67
C ASP A 154 12.74 -9.12 0.20
N HIS A 155 11.55 -8.58 -0.09
CA HIS A 155 11.02 -8.48 -1.45
C HIS A 155 10.39 -7.11 -1.71
N LEU A 156 10.61 -6.60 -2.92
CA LEU A 156 9.95 -5.42 -3.47
C LEU A 156 9.16 -5.83 -4.71
N LEU A 157 7.85 -6.03 -4.55
CA LEU A 157 6.96 -6.50 -5.61
C LEU A 157 6.23 -5.32 -6.25
N SER A 158 6.49 -5.10 -7.53
CA SER A 158 5.80 -4.10 -8.37
C SER A 158 4.78 -4.77 -9.28
N VAL A 159 3.69 -4.08 -9.54
CA VAL A 159 2.67 -4.52 -10.51
C VAL A 159 3.04 -4.18 -11.97
N ASP A 160 4.12 -3.42 -12.20
CA ASP A 160 4.54 -3.03 -13.55
C ASP A 160 4.67 -4.21 -14.53
N PRO A 161 5.30 -5.35 -14.17
CA PRO A 161 5.46 -6.46 -15.08
C PRO A 161 4.15 -7.07 -15.58
N ILE A 162 3.10 -7.05 -14.75
CA ILE A 162 1.78 -7.59 -15.11
C ILE A 162 0.86 -6.54 -15.74
N ARG A 163 1.22 -5.25 -15.71
CA ARG A 163 0.48 -4.13 -16.30
C ARG A 163 -0.98 -4.02 -15.83
N LEU A 164 -1.23 -4.42 -14.57
CA LEU A 164 -2.52 -4.35 -13.88
C LEU A 164 -2.29 -3.80 -12.48
N PHE A 165 -2.97 -2.72 -12.15
CA PHE A 165 -2.87 -2.12 -10.81
C PHE A 165 -3.77 -2.84 -9.80
N LYS A 166 -3.47 -2.69 -8.51
CA LYS A 166 -4.40 -2.99 -7.44
C LYS A 166 -5.73 -2.22 -7.71
N THR A 167 -6.90 -2.82 -7.59
CA THR A 167 -7.25 -4.05 -6.86
C THR A 167 -7.42 -5.29 -7.74
N SER A 168 -6.76 -5.38 -8.88
CA SER A 168 -6.80 -6.61 -9.68
C SER A 168 -6.30 -7.80 -8.86
N PRO A 169 -6.97 -8.96 -8.86
CA PRO A 169 -6.50 -10.16 -8.17
C PRO A 169 -5.10 -10.60 -8.59
N GLU A 170 -4.74 -10.38 -9.86
CA GLU A 170 -3.42 -10.71 -10.41
C GLU A 170 -2.31 -9.91 -9.70
N SER A 171 -2.61 -8.68 -9.27
CA SER A 171 -1.66 -7.86 -8.50
C SER A 171 -1.32 -8.50 -7.15
N TYR A 172 -2.31 -9.00 -6.42
CA TYR A 172 -2.07 -9.70 -5.15
C TYR A 172 -1.44 -11.08 -5.37
N GLY A 173 -1.74 -11.72 -6.50
CA GLY A 173 -1.16 -13.01 -6.91
C GLY A 173 0.37 -12.97 -7.06
N LEU A 174 0.97 -11.79 -7.28
CA LEU A 174 2.43 -11.62 -7.31
C LEU A 174 3.11 -12.09 -6.03
N VAL A 175 2.44 -12.00 -4.89
CA VAL A 175 2.98 -12.48 -3.60
C VAL A 175 3.29 -13.98 -3.69
N GLN A 176 2.31 -14.80 -4.12
CA GLN A 176 2.49 -16.24 -4.22
C GLN A 176 3.45 -16.63 -5.35
N GLN A 177 3.50 -15.86 -6.43
CA GLN A 177 4.41 -16.12 -7.55
C GLN A 177 5.89 -15.89 -7.20
N ASN A 178 6.17 -14.96 -6.27
CA ASN A 178 7.53 -14.55 -5.92
C ASN A 178 7.98 -15.02 -4.54
N MET A 179 7.05 -15.48 -3.70
CA MET A 179 7.32 -15.92 -2.34
C MET A 179 6.71 -17.31 -2.14
N ALA A 180 7.41 -18.19 -1.47
CA ALA A 180 6.94 -19.57 -1.21
C ALA A 180 5.90 -19.60 -0.06
N VAL A 181 4.76 -18.92 -0.25
CA VAL A 181 3.69 -18.79 0.74
C VAL A 181 2.31 -19.05 0.12
N ASN A 182 1.39 -19.58 0.91
CA ASN A 182 -0.03 -19.64 0.58
C ASN A 182 -0.75 -18.35 1.00
N LYS A 183 -1.98 -18.12 0.52
CA LYS A 183 -2.76 -16.92 0.85
C LYS A 183 -3.03 -16.78 2.35
N ASP A 184 -3.35 -17.86 3.01
CA ASP A 184 -3.63 -17.95 4.45
C ASP A 184 -2.38 -17.80 5.34
N GLU A 185 -1.19 -17.82 4.74
CA GLU A 185 0.08 -17.59 5.43
C GLU A 185 0.56 -16.13 5.33
N VAL A 186 -0.22 -15.24 4.72
CA VAL A 186 0.10 -13.83 4.49
C VAL A 186 -0.74 -12.92 5.37
N LEU A 187 -0.09 -12.03 6.11
CA LEU A 187 -0.71 -10.83 6.66
C LEU A 187 -0.42 -9.66 5.73
N PHE A 188 -1.48 -9.16 5.06
CA PHE A 188 -1.39 -7.98 4.21
C PHE A 188 -1.73 -6.72 4.99
N VAL A 189 -0.86 -5.70 4.91
CA VAL A 189 -0.94 -4.48 5.70
C VAL A 189 -1.03 -3.27 4.77
N SER A 190 -2.08 -2.48 4.91
CA SER A 190 -2.23 -1.23 4.17
C SER A 190 -2.97 -0.17 4.98
N SER A 191 -2.64 1.10 4.77
CA SER A 191 -3.41 2.24 5.28
C SER A 191 -4.55 2.62 4.32
N ASN A 192 -4.51 2.17 3.08
CA ASN A 192 -5.54 2.42 2.09
C ASN A 192 -6.68 1.41 2.25
N GLY A 193 -7.89 1.85 2.70
CA GLY A 193 -9.05 0.97 2.93
C GLY A 193 -9.40 0.13 1.71
N TRP A 194 -9.41 0.75 0.51
CA TRP A 194 -9.68 0.07 -0.75
C TRP A 194 -8.69 -1.07 -1.06
N ASP A 195 -7.42 -0.92 -0.67
CA ASP A 195 -6.36 -1.92 -0.89
C ASP A 195 -6.51 -3.08 0.10
N VAL A 196 -6.81 -2.76 1.37
CA VAL A 196 -7.16 -3.77 2.39
C VAL A 196 -8.37 -4.60 1.95
N LEU A 197 -9.41 -3.94 1.43
CA LEU A 197 -10.62 -4.61 0.94
C LEU A 197 -10.29 -5.55 -0.23
N GLY A 198 -9.52 -5.07 -1.22
CA GLY A 198 -9.07 -5.88 -2.35
C GLY A 198 -8.23 -7.09 -1.94
N ALA A 199 -7.31 -6.91 -0.98
CA ALA A 199 -6.51 -7.99 -0.42
C ALA A 199 -7.35 -9.01 0.37
N THR A 200 -8.39 -8.54 1.08
CA THR A 200 -9.33 -9.42 1.78
C THR A 200 -10.16 -10.25 0.78
N TRP A 201 -10.66 -9.63 -0.28
CA TRP A 201 -11.35 -10.36 -1.36
C TRP A 201 -10.44 -11.37 -2.07
N PHE A 202 -9.15 -11.06 -2.19
CA PHE A 202 -8.18 -12.01 -2.74
C PHE A 202 -7.95 -13.22 -1.84
N GLY A 203 -8.18 -13.11 -0.52
CA GLY A 203 -8.07 -14.18 0.47
C GLY A 203 -6.86 -14.08 1.40
N PHE A 204 -6.25 -12.91 1.53
CA PHE A 204 -5.25 -12.66 2.56
C PHE A 204 -5.90 -12.37 3.91
N THR A 205 -5.19 -12.69 5.00
CA THR A 205 -5.45 -12.06 6.29
C THR A 205 -5.00 -10.61 6.22
N THR A 206 -5.83 -9.66 6.67
CA THR A 206 -5.58 -8.23 6.45
C THR A 206 -5.54 -7.42 7.73
N HIS A 207 -4.65 -6.42 7.75
CA HIS A 207 -4.57 -5.41 8.79
C HIS A 207 -4.70 -4.01 8.17
N TRP A 208 -5.68 -3.24 8.62
CA TRP A 208 -5.88 -1.86 8.22
C TRP A 208 -5.19 -0.89 9.19
N VAL A 209 -4.17 -0.19 8.71
CA VAL A 209 -3.49 0.87 9.47
C VAL A 209 -4.22 2.19 9.26
N ASN A 210 -5.20 2.48 10.11
CA ASN A 210 -6.05 3.67 10.00
C ASN A 210 -5.43 4.91 10.63
N ARG A 211 -4.42 5.47 9.99
CA ARG A 211 -3.68 6.64 10.47
C ARG A 211 -4.52 7.91 10.61
N GLN A 212 -5.59 8.02 9.84
CA GLN A 212 -6.40 9.23 9.75
C GLN A 212 -7.73 9.14 10.52
N GLY A 213 -8.03 8.01 11.18
CA GLY A 213 -9.29 7.81 11.88
C GLY A 213 -10.51 7.82 10.95
N LEU A 214 -10.35 7.39 9.70
CA LEU A 214 -11.43 7.35 8.71
C LEU A 214 -12.36 6.17 8.93
N PRO A 215 -13.62 6.22 8.46
CA PRO A 215 -14.46 5.03 8.36
C PRO A 215 -13.84 4.06 7.36
N PHE A 216 -13.96 2.73 7.63
CA PHE A 216 -13.60 1.73 6.63
C PHE A 216 -14.61 1.75 5.47
N GLU A 217 -14.23 1.16 4.34
CA GLU A 217 -15.09 1.01 3.18
C GLU A 217 -16.45 0.39 3.57
N ALA A 218 -17.54 0.98 3.07
CA ALA A 218 -18.90 0.48 3.33
C ALA A 218 -19.17 -0.88 2.67
N LEU A 219 -18.28 -1.33 1.80
CA LEU A 219 -18.31 -2.66 1.20
C LEU A 219 -17.76 -3.70 2.19
N SER A 220 -18.33 -4.92 2.14
CA SER A 220 -17.85 -6.03 2.97
C SER A 220 -16.90 -6.95 2.19
N PRO A 221 -16.03 -7.72 2.88
CA PRO A 221 -15.92 -7.86 4.33
C PRO A 221 -15.10 -6.74 5.01
N GLN A 222 -15.19 -6.67 6.32
CA GLN A 222 -14.32 -5.81 7.13
C GLN A 222 -12.89 -6.39 7.18
N PRO A 223 -11.85 -5.58 7.51
CA PRO A 223 -10.50 -6.08 7.72
C PRO A 223 -10.47 -7.03 8.92
N HIS A 224 -9.55 -7.99 8.91
CA HIS A 224 -9.38 -8.93 10.03
C HIS A 224 -8.86 -8.21 11.28
N PHE A 225 -8.00 -7.22 11.09
CA PHE A 225 -7.42 -6.40 12.15
C PHE A 225 -7.36 -4.94 11.73
N SER A 226 -7.32 -4.04 12.71
CA SER A 226 -7.10 -2.62 12.47
C SER A 226 -6.39 -1.96 13.65
N GLY A 227 -5.72 -0.84 13.38
CA GLY A 227 -5.10 -0.01 14.40
C GLY A 227 -4.61 1.32 13.84
N PRO A 228 -4.18 2.25 14.70
CA PRO A 228 -3.88 3.63 14.30
C PRO A 228 -2.52 3.80 13.59
N ASP A 229 -1.59 2.89 13.80
CA ASP A 229 -0.21 2.96 13.30
C ASP A 229 0.37 1.55 13.07
N LEU A 230 1.61 1.48 12.61
CA LEU A 230 2.24 0.20 12.30
C LEU A 230 2.55 -0.65 13.55
N HIS A 231 2.65 -0.07 14.76
CA HIS A 231 2.82 -0.86 15.99
C HIS A 231 1.67 -1.83 16.22
N SER A 232 0.46 -1.47 15.79
CA SER A 232 -0.72 -2.33 15.91
C SER A 232 -0.59 -3.65 15.15
N VAL A 233 0.26 -3.73 14.13
CA VAL A 233 0.55 -4.96 13.38
C VAL A 233 1.24 -5.99 14.28
N LEU A 234 2.14 -5.56 15.18
CA LEU A 234 2.81 -6.45 16.12
C LEU A 234 1.81 -7.12 17.07
N HIS A 235 0.80 -6.35 17.53
CA HIS A 235 -0.27 -6.88 18.36
C HIS A 235 -1.11 -7.93 17.61
N SER A 236 -1.44 -7.66 16.35
CA SER A 236 -2.19 -8.62 15.50
C SER A 236 -1.41 -9.92 15.28
N LEU A 237 -0.10 -9.83 15.02
CA LEU A 237 0.77 -11.01 14.90
C LEU A 237 0.80 -11.81 16.20
N GLY A 238 0.86 -11.14 17.36
CA GLY A 238 0.77 -11.78 18.68
C GLY A 238 -0.56 -12.50 18.89
N THR A 239 -1.67 -11.91 18.48
CA THR A 239 -3.02 -12.49 18.55
C THR A 239 -3.16 -13.72 17.65
N ILE A 240 -2.63 -13.66 16.43
CA ILE A 240 -2.65 -14.80 15.48
C ILE A 240 -1.82 -15.97 16.03
N SER A 241 -0.65 -15.68 16.64
CA SER A 241 0.24 -16.70 17.18
C SER A 241 -0.27 -17.34 18.48
N ASN A 242 -1.08 -16.61 19.24
CA ASN A 242 -1.67 -17.02 20.50
C ASN A 242 -3.16 -16.67 20.53
N PRO A 243 -4.02 -17.40 19.79
CA PRO A 243 -5.44 -17.11 19.78
C PRO A 243 -6.03 -17.23 21.18
N PRO A 244 -6.95 -16.35 21.58
CA PRO A 244 -7.61 -16.46 22.88
C PRO A 244 -8.33 -17.82 22.98
N ILE A 245 -8.16 -18.51 24.12
CA ILE A 245 -8.83 -19.78 24.38
C ILE A 245 -10.34 -19.51 24.29
N PRO A 246 -11.11 -20.24 23.43
CA PRO A 246 -12.55 -20.09 23.40
C PRO A 246 -13.11 -20.33 24.81
N ASN A 247 -13.86 -19.36 25.34
CA ASN A 247 -14.55 -19.55 26.61
C ASN A 247 -15.36 -20.84 26.52
N GLN A 248 -15.02 -21.84 27.33
CA GLN A 248 -15.86 -23.00 27.54
C GLN A 248 -17.11 -22.51 28.27
N ILE A 249 -18.20 -22.36 27.51
CA ILE A 249 -19.54 -22.17 28.07
C ILE A 249 -20.16 -23.55 28.33
#